data_c012264d247267466e11caa1b5a52feb
#
_entry.id   c012264d247267466e11caa1b5a52feb
#
_cell.length_a   1.000
_cell.length_b   1.000
_cell.length_c   1.000
_cell.angle_alpha   90.00
_cell.angle_beta   90.00
_cell.angle_gamma   90.00
#
_symmetry.space_group_name_H-M   'P 1'
#
loop_
_entity.id
_entity.type
_entity.pdbx_description
1 polymer ?
#
loop_
_entity_poly.entity_id
_entity_poly.type
_entity_poly.pdbx_seq_one_letter_code
_entity_poly.pdbx_strand_id
1 'polypeptide(L)'
;MGWRNVAAAMVLGAALGAPAAAEASTSTTVSAEVDAAAVVRGSETGLPLPRYVSLRAGRANLRRGPATSHRVDWVLTRRGMPLEITAEHGLWRRVRDADGETGWLHHSLLRGDRTAMVTAETLDLRAAASEDAVVTARAERGVILPIQTCVTDWCRLGAGRTAGWAPKAAIWGAAAHETF
;
A
#
# COMPACT_ATOMS: atom_id res chain seq x y z
N MET A 1 -11.36 -18.28 68.28
CA MET A 1 -12.29 -17.44 69.07
C MET A 1 -13.10 -16.66 68.01
N GLY A 2 -14.32 -16.84 67.81
CA GLY A 2 -15.55 -17.40 68.39
C GLY A 2 -16.59 -17.29 67.29
N TRP A 3 -17.14 -18.24 67.06
CA TRP A 3 -18.51 -18.70 66.81
C TRP A 3 -19.62 -17.62 66.96
N ARG A 4 -20.57 -17.52 65.95
CA ARG A 4 -22.00 -17.73 66.29
C ARG A 4 -22.85 -17.87 65.02
N ASN A 5 -23.43 -19.07 64.90
CA ASN A 5 -24.63 -19.40 64.08
C ASN A 5 -25.84 -18.64 64.59
N VAL A 6 -26.75 -18.24 63.68
CA VAL A 6 -28.18 -18.20 63.96
C VAL A 6 -28.97 -18.69 62.75
N ALA A 7 -29.91 -19.57 63.06
CA ALA A 7 -30.71 -20.36 62.13
C ALA A 7 -32.02 -19.64 61.67
N ALA A 8 -32.50 -20.12 60.54
CA ALA A 8 -33.91 -20.42 60.14
C ALA A 8 -34.97 -19.30 60.18
N ALA A 9 -35.65 -19.17 59.04
CA ALA A 9 -37.10 -19.25 58.98
C ALA A 9 -37.54 -19.54 57.52
N MET A 10 -38.18 -20.69 57.33
CA MET A 10 -38.99 -21.06 56.15
C MET A 10 -40.24 -20.19 56.09
N VAL A 11 -40.56 -19.67 54.91
CA VAL A 11 -41.93 -19.30 54.54
C VAL A 11 -42.23 -19.90 53.19
N LEU A 12 -43.13 -20.88 53.16
CA LEU A 12 -43.79 -21.37 51.93
C LEU A 12 -44.77 -20.28 51.41
N GLY A 13 -44.59 -19.91 50.18
CA GLY A 13 -45.55 -19.14 49.43
C GLY A 13 -45.69 -19.74 48.03
N ALA A 14 -46.78 -20.51 47.84
CA ALA A 14 -47.19 -20.97 46.52
C ALA A 14 -47.83 -19.82 45.74
N ALA A 15 -47.31 -19.51 44.56
CA ALA A 15 -48.01 -18.66 43.59
C ALA A 15 -47.84 -19.23 42.18
N LEU A 16 -48.98 -19.35 41.54
CA LEU A 16 -49.30 -19.97 40.26
C LEU A 16 -48.46 -19.41 39.10
N GLY A 17 -48.23 -20.33 38.17
CA GLY A 17 -47.49 -20.08 36.94
C GLY A 17 -48.16 -19.13 35.95
N ALA A 18 -47.32 -18.43 35.25
CA ALA A 18 -47.61 -17.93 33.91
C ALA A 18 -46.47 -18.40 32.98
N PRO A 19 -46.74 -18.87 31.77
CA PRO A 19 -45.68 -19.25 30.84
C PRO A 19 -45.03 -17.99 30.30
N ALA A 20 -43.76 -17.80 30.60
CA ALA A 20 -42.93 -16.78 29.94
C ALA A 20 -42.71 -17.20 28.48
N ALA A 21 -43.25 -16.42 27.57
CA ALA A 21 -42.96 -16.53 26.16
C ALA A 21 -41.43 -16.32 25.97
N ALA A 22 -40.80 -17.36 25.44
CA ALA A 22 -39.38 -17.27 25.03
C ALA A 22 -39.33 -16.38 23.79
N GLU A 23 -38.89 -15.14 23.97
CA GLU A 23 -38.48 -14.28 22.87
C GLU A 23 -37.20 -14.86 22.28
N ALA A 24 -37.32 -15.46 21.10
CA ALA A 24 -36.20 -15.87 20.29
C ALA A 24 -35.47 -14.59 19.82
N SER A 25 -34.39 -14.26 20.51
CA SER A 25 -33.45 -13.25 20.04
C SER A 25 -32.83 -13.72 18.74
N THR A 26 -33.37 -13.28 17.62
CA THR A 26 -32.78 -13.46 16.30
C THR A 26 -31.49 -12.60 16.25
N SER A 27 -30.38 -13.23 16.58
CA SER A 27 -29.07 -12.64 16.32
C SER A 27 -28.87 -12.53 14.82
N THR A 28 -29.21 -11.40 14.26
CA THR A 28 -28.83 -11.03 12.90
C THR A 28 -27.31 -10.89 12.88
N THR A 29 -26.65 -11.95 12.46
CA THR A 29 -25.22 -11.92 12.12
C THR A 29 -25.09 -11.01 10.89
N VAL A 30 -24.81 -9.74 11.10
CA VAL A 30 -24.35 -8.84 10.04
C VAL A 30 -22.96 -9.35 9.67
N SER A 31 -22.92 -10.23 8.67
CA SER A 31 -21.68 -10.50 7.95
C SER A 31 -21.25 -9.18 7.32
N ALA A 32 -20.25 -8.53 7.90
CA ALA A 32 -19.52 -7.47 7.22
C ALA A 32 -18.82 -8.14 6.02
N GLU A 33 -19.52 -8.15 4.88
CA GLU A 33 -18.86 -8.32 3.60
C GLU A 33 -17.89 -7.16 3.52
N VAL A 34 -16.61 -7.47 3.69
CA VAL A 34 -15.52 -6.56 3.33
C VAL A 34 -15.66 -6.45 1.82
N ASP A 35 -16.31 -5.37 1.39
CA ASP A 35 -16.43 -5.01 -0.02
C ASP A 35 -14.99 -4.91 -0.54
N ALA A 36 -14.56 -5.95 -1.27
CA ALA A 36 -13.27 -5.94 -1.95
C ALA A 36 -13.38 -4.82 -2.97
N ALA A 37 -12.89 -3.64 -2.60
CA ALA A 37 -12.97 -2.42 -3.38
C ALA A 37 -12.64 -2.77 -4.84
N ALA A 38 -13.61 -2.59 -5.72
CA ALA A 38 -13.50 -2.98 -7.11
C ALA A 38 -12.23 -2.37 -7.70
N VAL A 39 -11.31 -3.21 -8.16
CA VAL A 39 -10.03 -2.76 -8.74
C VAL A 39 -10.33 -1.88 -9.93
N VAL A 40 -10.07 -0.58 -9.79
CA VAL A 40 -10.20 0.39 -10.89
C VAL A 40 -9.22 0.00 -11.99
N ARG A 41 -9.68 -0.05 -13.23
CA ARG A 41 -8.85 -0.39 -14.38
C ARG A 41 -8.69 0.82 -15.31
N GLY A 42 -7.51 0.92 -15.88
CA GLY A 42 -7.21 1.95 -16.88
C GLY A 42 -8.07 1.78 -18.14
N SER A 43 -8.62 2.88 -18.64
CA SER A 43 -9.51 2.92 -19.82
C SER A 43 -8.83 2.45 -21.11
N GLU A 44 -7.51 2.64 -21.19
CA GLU A 44 -6.76 2.36 -22.42
C GLU A 44 -6.05 1.00 -22.38
N THR A 45 -5.58 0.59 -21.21
CA THR A 45 -4.76 -0.62 -21.07
C THR A 45 -5.47 -1.78 -20.38
N GLY A 46 -6.58 -1.52 -19.67
CA GLY A 46 -7.25 -2.50 -18.82
C GLY A 46 -6.45 -2.92 -17.59
N LEU A 47 -5.25 -2.35 -17.39
CA LEU A 47 -4.40 -2.67 -16.24
C LEU A 47 -4.93 -2.02 -14.95
N PRO A 48 -4.65 -2.60 -13.77
CA PRO A 48 -5.05 -2.01 -12.50
C PRO A 48 -4.53 -0.58 -12.31
N LEU A 49 -5.33 0.26 -11.65
CA LEU A 49 -4.98 1.59 -11.20
C LEU A 49 -5.26 1.72 -9.69
N PRO A 50 -4.39 2.40 -8.92
CA PRO A 50 -3.09 2.91 -9.35
C PRO A 50 -2.06 1.79 -9.60
N ARG A 51 -1.02 2.07 -10.38
CA ARG A 51 0.10 1.16 -10.60
C ARG A 51 1.42 1.89 -10.80
N TYR A 52 2.52 1.25 -10.42
CA TYR A 52 3.85 1.82 -10.59
C TYR A 52 4.52 1.45 -11.90
N VAL A 53 5.24 2.41 -12.45
CA VAL A 53 6.09 2.31 -13.65
C VAL A 53 7.38 3.09 -13.40
N SER A 54 8.32 3.03 -14.32
CA SER A 54 9.51 3.89 -14.24
C SER A 54 9.68 4.79 -15.47
N LEU A 55 10.31 5.94 -15.28
CA LEU A 55 10.64 6.85 -16.36
C LEU A 55 11.70 6.23 -17.27
N ARG A 56 11.37 6.05 -18.55
CA ARG A 56 12.28 5.51 -19.58
C ARG A 56 13.30 6.55 -20.01
N ALA A 57 12.83 7.78 -20.19
CA ALA A 57 13.65 8.89 -20.69
C ALA A 57 14.53 9.49 -19.61
N GLY A 58 15.66 10.08 -20.01
CA GLY A 58 16.50 10.89 -19.12
C GLY A 58 15.91 12.27 -18.84
N ARG A 59 14.96 12.71 -19.68
CA ARG A 59 14.22 13.98 -19.56
C ARG A 59 12.79 13.80 -20.06
N ALA A 60 11.81 14.29 -19.32
CA ALA A 60 10.40 14.24 -19.69
C ALA A 60 9.63 15.45 -19.18
N ASN A 61 8.80 16.01 -20.03
CA ASN A 61 7.95 17.15 -19.71
C ASN A 61 6.65 16.67 -19.06
N LEU A 62 6.47 16.92 -17.79
CA LEU A 62 5.23 16.68 -17.06
C LEU A 62 4.26 17.81 -17.35
N ARG A 63 3.13 17.48 -17.98
CA ARG A 63 2.17 18.47 -18.49
C ARG A 63 0.91 18.52 -17.65
N ARG A 64 0.25 19.66 -17.68
CA ARG A 64 -1.02 19.87 -16.98
C ARG A 64 -2.18 19.04 -17.54
N GLY A 65 -2.12 18.65 -18.81
CA GLY A 65 -3.17 17.89 -19.48
C GLY A 65 -2.64 16.91 -20.53
N PRO A 66 -3.51 16.04 -21.05
CA PRO A 66 -3.15 14.93 -21.91
C PRO A 66 -3.00 15.34 -23.40
N ALA A 67 -2.21 16.38 -23.69
CA ALA A 67 -1.82 16.77 -25.04
C ALA A 67 -0.50 17.57 -25.03
N THR A 68 0.18 17.61 -26.17
CA THR A 68 1.43 18.38 -26.33
C THR A 68 1.23 19.88 -26.24
N SER A 69 0.01 20.37 -26.49
CA SER A 69 -0.38 21.78 -26.38
C SER A 69 -0.52 22.26 -24.92
N HIS A 70 -0.69 21.34 -23.96
CA HIS A 70 -0.79 21.72 -22.56
C HIS A 70 0.55 22.19 -22.01
N ARG A 71 0.47 23.16 -21.10
CA ARG A 71 1.63 23.74 -20.41
C ARG A 71 2.44 22.65 -19.72
N VAL A 72 3.76 22.80 -19.75
CA VAL A 72 4.70 22.01 -18.95
C VAL A 72 4.79 22.65 -17.57
N ASP A 73 4.43 21.91 -16.54
CA ASP A 73 4.52 22.35 -15.16
C ASP A 73 5.87 21.93 -14.53
N TRP A 74 6.37 20.71 -14.87
CA TRP A 74 7.63 20.18 -14.39
C TRP A 74 8.44 19.49 -15.49
N VAL A 75 9.74 19.40 -15.27
CA VAL A 75 10.63 18.61 -16.12
C VAL A 75 11.33 17.56 -15.27
N LEU A 76 10.96 16.30 -15.50
CA LEU A 76 11.59 15.16 -14.85
C LEU A 76 12.92 14.85 -15.54
N THR A 77 14.01 14.71 -14.78
CA THR A 77 15.37 14.56 -15.35
C THR A 77 16.09 13.29 -14.93
N ARG A 78 15.39 12.37 -14.22
CA ARG A 78 16.04 11.16 -13.66
C ARG A 78 15.47 9.90 -14.35
N ARG A 79 16.28 9.27 -15.20
CA ARG A 79 15.96 7.95 -15.77
C ARG A 79 15.74 6.94 -14.65
N GLY A 80 14.69 6.11 -14.80
CA GLY A 80 14.33 5.11 -13.81
C GLY A 80 13.51 5.67 -12.64
N MET A 81 13.20 6.97 -12.60
CA MET A 81 12.34 7.55 -11.55
C MET A 81 11.02 6.78 -11.45
N PRO A 82 10.67 6.24 -10.28
CA PRO A 82 9.40 5.55 -10.09
C PRO A 82 8.25 6.56 -10.10
N LEU A 83 7.21 6.23 -10.85
CA LEU A 83 6.01 7.04 -11.03
C LEU A 83 4.78 6.14 -10.85
N GLU A 84 3.75 6.67 -10.20
CA GLU A 84 2.48 5.99 -10.04
C GLU A 84 1.49 6.48 -11.10
N ILE A 85 1.00 5.60 -11.97
CA ILE A 85 -0.08 5.93 -12.91
C ILE A 85 -1.40 5.91 -12.16
N THR A 86 -2.11 7.03 -12.19
CA THR A 86 -3.40 7.21 -11.52
C THR A 86 -4.58 7.31 -12.49
N ALA A 87 -4.34 7.64 -13.77
CA ALA A 87 -5.36 7.68 -14.81
C ALA A 87 -4.75 7.52 -16.20
N GLU A 88 -5.59 7.21 -17.18
CA GLU A 88 -5.23 7.05 -18.57
C GLU A 88 -6.16 7.88 -19.47
N HIS A 89 -5.62 8.40 -20.57
CA HIS A 89 -6.38 9.09 -21.62
C HIS A 89 -5.63 8.98 -22.95
N GLY A 90 -6.11 8.16 -23.86
CA GLY A 90 -5.44 7.85 -25.12
C GLY A 90 -4.00 7.41 -24.91
N LEU A 91 -3.06 8.13 -25.51
CA LEU A 91 -1.62 7.84 -25.35
C LEU A 91 -0.99 8.45 -24.09
N TRP A 92 -1.76 9.12 -23.26
CA TRP A 92 -1.28 9.82 -22.08
C TRP A 92 -1.59 9.07 -20.80
N ARG A 93 -0.68 9.20 -19.84
CA ARG A 93 -0.83 8.64 -18.48
C ARG A 93 -0.71 9.77 -17.48
N ARG A 94 -1.70 9.89 -16.59
CA ARG A 94 -1.58 10.77 -15.45
C ARG A 94 -0.71 10.08 -14.43
N VAL A 95 0.37 10.74 -14.03
CA VAL A 95 1.33 10.17 -13.08
C VAL A 95 1.41 11.03 -11.84
N ARG A 96 1.85 10.41 -10.74
CA ARG A 96 2.22 11.05 -9.48
C ARG A 96 3.63 10.61 -9.12
N ASP A 97 4.45 11.53 -8.65
CA ASP A 97 5.79 11.24 -8.15
C ASP A 97 5.83 11.08 -6.62
N ALA A 98 7.03 10.90 -6.05
CA ALA A 98 7.24 10.71 -4.61
C ALA A 98 6.93 11.95 -3.77
N ASP A 99 7.00 13.12 -4.35
CA ASP A 99 6.74 14.41 -3.70
C ASP A 99 5.25 14.79 -3.78
N GLY A 100 4.44 13.94 -4.47
CA GLY A 100 3.01 14.15 -4.66
C GLY A 100 2.66 15.00 -5.89
N GLU A 101 3.66 15.44 -6.66
CA GLU A 101 3.42 16.20 -7.88
C GLU A 101 2.74 15.33 -8.94
N THR A 102 1.74 15.90 -9.62
CA THR A 102 0.94 15.19 -10.60
C THR A 102 0.97 15.87 -11.97
N GLY A 103 0.86 15.07 -13.03
CA GLY A 103 0.74 15.58 -14.38
C GLY A 103 0.64 14.46 -15.40
N TRP A 104 0.67 14.82 -16.67
CA TRP A 104 0.51 13.91 -17.79
C TRP A 104 1.81 13.69 -18.54
N LEU A 105 2.12 12.42 -18.78
CA LEU A 105 3.24 11.97 -19.60
C LEU A 105 2.72 11.12 -20.76
N HIS A 106 3.37 11.22 -21.93
CA HIS A 106 3.12 10.29 -23.01
C HIS A 106 3.64 8.90 -22.64
N HIS A 107 2.88 7.84 -22.92
CA HIS A 107 3.20 6.47 -22.50
C HIS A 107 4.58 5.99 -22.96
N SER A 108 5.07 6.46 -24.13
CA SER A 108 6.38 6.08 -24.65
C SER A 108 7.56 6.53 -23.78
N LEU A 109 7.34 7.49 -22.88
CA LEU A 109 8.34 7.96 -21.91
C LEU A 109 8.41 7.07 -20.67
N LEU A 110 7.52 6.11 -20.55
CA LEU A 110 7.38 5.19 -19.42
C LEU A 110 7.80 3.77 -19.82
N ARG A 111 8.14 2.96 -18.82
CA ARG A 111 8.42 1.53 -18.98
C ARG A 111 7.92 0.75 -17.76
N GLY A 112 7.62 -0.53 -17.98
CA GLY A 112 7.10 -1.43 -16.93
C GLY A 112 8.13 -1.89 -15.91
N ASP A 113 9.42 -1.63 -16.12
CA ASP A 113 10.45 -2.01 -15.16
C ASP A 113 10.19 -1.35 -13.81
N ARG A 114 10.28 -2.13 -12.75
CA ARG A 114 9.98 -1.66 -11.41
C ARG A 114 11.25 -1.12 -10.75
N THR A 115 11.13 0.10 -10.24
CA THR A 115 12.17 0.77 -9.48
C THR A 115 11.60 1.36 -8.21
N ALA A 116 12.44 1.55 -7.21
CA ALA A 116 12.11 2.28 -5.99
C ALA A 116 13.05 3.44 -5.80
N MET A 117 12.55 4.53 -5.27
CA MET A 117 13.31 5.67 -4.79
C MET A 117 13.30 5.68 -3.28
N VAL A 118 14.47 5.84 -2.68
CA VAL A 118 14.63 5.95 -1.22
C VAL A 118 14.01 7.27 -0.74
N THR A 119 13.06 7.18 0.18
CA THR A 119 12.39 8.34 0.80
C THR A 119 12.92 8.67 2.19
N ALA A 120 13.46 7.69 2.90
CA ALA A 120 14.17 7.90 4.16
C ALA A 120 15.51 8.62 3.92
N GLU A 121 16.03 9.30 4.94
CA GLU A 121 17.32 9.97 4.85
C GLU A 121 18.45 8.99 4.52
N THR A 122 18.48 7.88 5.23
CA THR A 122 19.36 6.75 4.98
C THR A 122 18.53 5.47 5.07
N LEU A 123 18.78 4.55 4.16
CA LEU A 123 18.12 3.25 4.07
C LEU A 123 19.15 2.14 4.17
N ASP A 124 19.01 1.29 5.19
CA ASP A 124 19.80 0.07 5.31
C ASP A 124 19.20 -1.02 4.40
N LEU A 125 20.02 -1.57 3.51
CA LEU A 125 19.71 -2.75 2.72
C LEU A 125 20.21 -3.98 3.48
N ARG A 126 19.31 -4.92 3.78
CA ARG A 126 19.57 -6.05 4.66
C ARG A 126 19.68 -7.37 3.91
N ALA A 127 20.36 -8.33 4.48
CA ALA A 127 20.53 -9.67 3.91
C ALA A 127 19.22 -10.47 3.80
N ALA A 128 18.24 -10.20 4.68
CA ALA A 128 16.92 -10.82 4.71
C ALA A 128 15.83 -9.77 5.01
N ALA A 129 14.57 -10.14 4.76
CA ALA A 129 13.38 -9.32 5.04
C ALA A 129 13.05 -9.31 6.55
N SER A 130 13.96 -8.78 7.36
CA SER A 130 13.86 -8.70 8.82
C SER A 130 14.68 -7.53 9.36
N GLU A 131 14.19 -6.89 10.41
CA GLU A 131 14.88 -5.79 11.10
C GLU A 131 16.20 -6.25 11.76
N ASP A 132 16.29 -7.51 12.17
CA ASP A 132 17.47 -8.09 12.81
C ASP A 132 18.53 -8.59 11.82
N ALA A 133 18.22 -8.59 10.52
CA ALA A 133 19.14 -9.07 9.50
C ALA A 133 20.33 -8.13 9.33
N VAL A 134 21.49 -8.71 9.01
CA VAL A 134 22.73 -7.97 8.79
C VAL A 134 22.56 -6.96 7.66
N VAL A 135 23.04 -5.73 7.87
CA VAL A 135 23.09 -4.67 6.85
C VAL A 135 24.18 -5.00 5.84
N THR A 136 23.82 -5.09 4.58
CA THR A 136 24.73 -5.42 3.46
C THR A 136 25.18 -4.18 2.68
N ALA A 137 24.32 -3.15 2.64
CA ALA A 137 24.61 -1.87 1.97
C ALA A 137 23.74 -0.77 2.57
N ARG A 138 24.07 0.48 2.24
CA ARG A 138 23.26 1.66 2.58
C ARG A 138 22.99 2.49 1.34
N ALA A 139 21.82 3.10 1.31
CA ALA A 139 21.42 4.03 0.26
C ALA A 139 20.88 5.31 0.89
N GLU A 140 21.19 6.44 0.28
CA GLU A 140 20.73 7.75 0.73
C GLU A 140 19.40 8.13 0.07
N ARG A 141 18.72 9.12 0.62
CA ARG A 141 17.50 9.71 0.08
C ARG A 141 17.66 10.04 -1.41
N GLY A 142 16.64 9.69 -2.18
CA GLY A 142 16.60 9.97 -3.62
C GLY A 142 17.39 8.99 -4.49
N VAL A 143 18.12 8.03 -3.92
CA VAL A 143 18.73 6.95 -4.70
C VAL A 143 17.63 6.10 -5.33
N ILE A 144 17.77 5.78 -6.61
CA ILE A 144 16.85 4.94 -7.37
C ILE A 144 17.49 3.57 -7.57
N LEU A 145 16.78 2.53 -7.14
CA LEU A 145 17.22 1.14 -7.21
C LEU A 145 16.18 0.29 -7.95
N PRO A 146 16.60 -0.69 -8.75
CA PRO A 146 15.66 -1.67 -9.31
C PRO A 146 15.04 -2.51 -8.21
N ILE A 147 13.75 -2.83 -8.33
CA ILE A 147 13.06 -3.78 -7.47
C ILE A 147 13.18 -5.16 -8.10
N GLN A 148 13.64 -6.15 -7.35
CA GLN A 148 13.74 -7.54 -7.79
C GLN A 148 12.48 -8.33 -7.43
N THR A 149 12.01 -8.18 -6.20
CA THR A 149 10.84 -8.84 -5.64
C THR A 149 10.33 -8.08 -4.43
N CYS A 150 9.05 -8.23 -4.12
CA CYS A 150 8.43 -7.71 -2.91
C CYS A 150 7.64 -8.79 -2.19
N VAL A 151 7.76 -8.85 -0.88
CA VAL A 151 6.92 -9.60 0.05
C VAL A 151 6.09 -8.60 0.87
N THR A 152 5.31 -9.06 1.84
CA THR A 152 4.32 -8.23 2.56
C THR A 152 4.81 -6.81 2.87
N ASP A 153 5.86 -6.63 3.68
CA ASP A 153 6.33 -5.31 4.13
C ASP A 153 7.71 -4.93 3.59
N TRP A 154 8.33 -5.81 2.81
CA TRP A 154 9.70 -5.66 2.35
C TRP A 154 9.82 -5.81 0.84
N CYS A 155 10.76 -5.08 0.24
CA CYS A 155 11.20 -5.30 -1.13
C CYS A 155 12.70 -5.53 -1.19
N ARG A 156 13.12 -6.42 -2.07
CA ARG A 156 14.53 -6.62 -2.40
C ARG A 156 14.92 -5.64 -3.51
N LEU A 157 15.83 -4.75 -3.19
CA LEU A 157 16.26 -3.65 -4.04
C LEU A 157 17.71 -3.84 -4.47
N GLY A 158 18.09 -3.19 -5.57
CA GLY A 158 19.47 -3.16 -6.04
C GLY A 158 19.82 -4.29 -7.00
N ALA A 159 21.10 -4.45 -7.30
CA ALA A 159 21.62 -5.46 -8.20
C ALA A 159 22.96 -6.00 -7.69
N GLY A 160 23.24 -7.27 -8.00
CA GLY A 160 24.52 -7.91 -7.65
C GLY A 160 24.80 -7.86 -6.14
N ARG A 161 26.01 -7.45 -5.78
CA ARG A 161 26.50 -7.42 -4.39
C ARG A 161 25.85 -6.30 -3.53
N THR A 162 25.23 -5.32 -4.16
CA THR A 162 24.54 -4.22 -3.47
C THR A 162 23.05 -4.48 -3.31
N ALA A 163 22.56 -5.66 -3.70
CA ALA A 163 21.17 -6.02 -3.50
C ALA A 163 20.90 -6.36 -2.03
N GLY A 164 19.78 -5.87 -1.52
CA GLY A 164 19.33 -6.17 -0.16
C GLY A 164 17.87 -5.85 0.05
N TRP A 165 17.35 -6.28 1.18
CA TRP A 165 15.97 -6.08 1.58
C TRP A 165 15.79 -4.74 2.29
N ALA A 166 14.73 -4.03 1.96
CA ALA A 166 14.35 -2.76 2.54
C ALA A 166 12.84 -2.74 2.86
N PRO A 167 12.43 -2.08 3.96
CA PRO A 167 11.02 -1.92 4.29
C PRO A 167 10.34 -1.02 3.25
N LYS A 168 9.13 -1.37 2.82
CA LYS A 168 8.34 -0.58 1.86
C LYS A 168 8.06 0.83 2.34
N ALA A 169 7.91 1.02 3.67
CA ALA A 169 7.67 2.33 4.27
C ALA A 169 8.79 3.36 4.02
N ALA A 170 10.01 2.89 3.71
CA ALA A 170 11.17 3.74 3.46
C ALA A 170 11.45 4.02 1.97
N ILE A 171 10.55 3.57 1.09
CA ILE A 171 10.72 3.69 -0.36
C ILE A 171 9.43 4.15 -1.04
N TRP A 172 9.57 4.76 -2.21
CA TRP A 172 8.51 5.03 -3.17
C TRP A 172 8.71 4.16 -4.41
N GLY A 173 7.66 3.52 -4.92
CA GLY A 173 7.72 2.67 -6.12
C GLY A 173 7.09 1.29 -5.96
N ALA A 174 6.61 0.95 -4.75
CA ALA A 174 5.83 -0.26 -4.47
C ALA A 174 4.63 0.08 -3.58
N ALA A 175 3.48 -0.50 -3.88
CA ALA A 175 2.30 -0.37 -3.03
C ALA A 175 2.45 -1.25 -1.76
N ALA A 176 1.81 -0.84 -0.66
CA ALA A 176 1.93 -1.56 0.61
C ALA A 176 1.51 -3.04 0.49
N HIS A 177 0.41 -3.30 -0.24
CA HIS A 177 -0.14 -4.65 -0.43
C HIS A 177 0.49 -5.44 -1.59
N GLU A 178 1.39 -4.84 -2.35
CA GLU A 178 1.92 -5.42 -3.58
C GLU A 178 2.98 -6.47 -3.27
N THR A 179 2.81 -7.67 -3.84
CA THR A 179 3.77 -8.79 -3.77
C THR A 179 4.05 -9.31 -5.17
N PHE A 180 5.29 -9.62 -5.48
CA PHE A 180 5.70 -10.21 -6.77
C PHE A 180 7.14 -10.72 -6.75
#